data_3c4a4dee83d2d041e8ac9fcddccdc27d
#
_entry.id   3c4a4dee83d2d041e8ac9fcddccdc27d
#
_cell.length_a   1.000
_cell.length_b   1.000
_cell.length_c   1.000
_cell.angle_alpha   90.00
_cell.angle_beta   90.00
_cell.angle_gamma   90.00
#
_symmetry.space_group_name_H-M   'P 1'
#
loop_
_entity.id
_entity.type
_entity.pdbx_description
1 polymer ?
#
loop_
_entity_poly.entity_id
_entity_poly.type
_entity_poly.pdbx_seq_one_letter_code
_entity_poly.pdbx_strand_id
1 'polypeptide(L)'
;MANNVVSLETGKAEKKNREAAVENFLIRNRVPLLVIMAVLLAAALAACIIIGTADMQHKKGIAAVDSIEYALTANAADASESDMAARRKTALDALQPYVEKKNIVGVRASMLAADIYYAEKNYAASLDAWLKAAEAGAKSYTAPVCYFNAASCNEELGNTAEAVKYYALAAAAEDFYLAPHALFSEGRVHEADKDYRAAADVYQKLIDTYTSDNWANLAQSRLIMLKLEGKID
;
A
#
# COMPACT_ATOMS: atom_id res chain seq x y z
N MET A 1 65.64 -14.62 18.22
CA MET A 1 64.80 -13.89 19.23
C MET A 1 64.93 -12.37 19.10
N ALA A 2 65.95 -11.77 18.51
CA ALA A 2 66.13 -10.31 18.41
C ALA A 2 65.09 -9.59 17.44
N ASN A 3 64.70 -10.25 16.35
CA ASN A 3 63.79 -9.63 15.35
C ASN A 3 62.33 -9.41 15.84
N ASN A 4 61.86 -10.21 16.81
CA ASN A 4 60.50 -10.04 17.35
C ASN A 4 60.37 -8.89 18.36
N VAL A 5 61.46 -8.52 19.03
CA VAL A 5 61.48 -7.42 20.01
C VAL A 5 61.48 -6.07 19.28
N VAL A 6 62.25 -5.97 18.19
CA VAL A 6 62.33 -4.73 17.37
C VAL A 6 60.98 -4.43 16.70
N SER A 7 60.24 -5.43 16.22
CA SER A 7 58.91 -5.25 15.59
C SER A 7 57.83 -4.82 16.60
N LEU A 8 57.90 -5.24 17.85
CA LEU A 8 56.98 -4.85 18.93
C LEU A 8 57.26 -3.43 19.44
N GLU A 9 58.53 -3.00 19.46
CA GLU A 9 58.89 -1.64 19.85
C GLU A 9 58.52 -0.60 18.78
N THR A 10 58.72 -0.93 17.49
CA THR A 10 58.29 -0.07 16.37
C THR A 10 56.75 0.07 16.32
N GLY A 11 55.98 -0.99 16.52
CA GLY A 11 54.51 -0.94 16.59
C GLY A 11 54.00 -0.10 17.77
N LYS A 12 54.66 -0.17 18.93
CA LYS A 12 54.29 0.71 20.09
C LYS A 12 54.64 2.18 19.85
N ALA A 13 55.75 2.46 19.18
CA ALA A 13 56.17 3.82 18.86
C ALA A 13 55.24 4.46 17.81
N GLU A 14 54.84 3.70 16.77
CA GLU A 14 53.85 4.17 15.79
C GLU A 14 52.46 4.41 16.41
N LYS A 15 52.02 3.55 17.32
CA LYS A 15 50.74 3.72 18.04
C LYS A 15 50.76 5.01 18.88
N LYS A 16 51.83 5.23 19.64
CA LYS A 16 52.02 6.44 20.46
C LYS A 16 52.10 7.73 19.63
N ASN A 17 52.72 7.68 18.44
CA ASN A 17 52.74 8.82 17.52
C ASN A 17 51.38 9.12 16.92
N ARG A 18 50.56 8.13 16.60
CA ARG A 18 49.17 8.30 16.12
C ARG A 18 48.32 8.88 17.23
N GLU A 19 48.40 8.38 18.44
CA GLU A 19 47.67 8.90 19.60
C GLU A 19 47.98 10.38 19.85
N ALA A 20 49.30 10.75 19.85
CA ALA A 20 49.71 12.14 20.01
C ALA A 20 49.27 13.05 18.85
N ALA A 21 49.23 12.54 17.61
CA ALA A 21 48.73 13.29 16.46
C ALA A 21 47.23 13.55 16.56
N VAL A 22 46.42 12.56 17.00
CA VAL A 22 44.97 12.72 17.23
C VAL A 22 44.70 13.68 18.37
N GLU A 23 45.46 13.57 19.48
CA GLU A 23 45.30 14.49 20.61
C GLU A 23 45.58 15.94 20.21
N ASN A 24 46.68 16.19 19.50
CA ASN A 24 47.04 17.53 19.01
C ASN A 24 45.99 18.05 18.01
N PHE A 25 45.44 17.21 17.15
CA PHE A 25 44.36 17.57 16.23
C PHE A 25 43.10 18.02 17.02
N LEU A 26 42.70 17.21 18.01
CA LEU A 26 41.51 17.52 18.85
C LEU A 26 41.70 18.80 19.65
N ILE A 27 42.86 18.98 20.26
CA ILE A 27 43.16 20.22 21.05
C ILE A 27 43.13 21.47 20.14
N ARG A 28 43.79 21.36 18.96
CA ARG A 28 43.88 22.48 18.01
C ARG A 28 42.50 22.83 17.40
N ASN A 29 41.63 21.82 17.16
CA ASN A 29 40.35 22.01 16.51
C ASN A 29 39.15 21.93 17.51
N ARG A 30 39.40 22.01 18.82
CA ARG A 30 38.36 21.81 19.84
C ARG A 30 37.13 22.71 19.64
N VAL A 31 37.33 23.99 19.29
CA VAL A 31 36.20 24.92 19.10
C VAL A 31 35.38 24.59 17.88
N PRO A 32 35.95 24.43 16.66
CA PRO A 32 35.15 24.03 15.50
C PRO A 32 34.50 22.62 15.67
N LEU A 33 35.14 21.68 16.34
CA LEU A 33 34.55 20.36 16.63
C LEU A 33 33.36 20.47 17.58
N LEU A 34 33.43 21.30 18.62
CA LEU A 34 32.32 21.57 19.53
C LEU A 34 31.16 22.25 18.80
N VAL A 35 31.45 23.21 17.91
CA VAL A 35 30.40 23.88 17.11
C VAL A 35 29.72 22.87 16.16
N ILE A 36 30.47 22.05 15.46
CA ILE A 36 29.90 20.99 14.58
C ILE A 36 29.04 20.03 15.39
N MET A 37 29.52 19.58 16.55
CA MET A 37 28.75 18.70 17.43
C MET A 37 27.46 19.35 17.92
N ALA A 38 27.50 20.62 18.31
CA ALA A 38 26.31 21.37 18.73
C ALA A 38 25.29 21.51 17.59
N VAL A 39 25.76 21.79 16.36
CA VAL A 39 24.88 21.86 15.17
C VAL A 39 24.24 20.50 14.86
N LEU A 40 25.00 19.42 14.94
CA LEU A 40 24.48 18.06 14.72
C LEU A 40 23.45 17.66 15.78
N LEU A 41 23.68 18.01 17.05
CA LEU A 41 22.71 17.76 18.12
C LEU A 41 21.43 18.58 17.93
N ALA A 42 21.55 19.86 17.55
CA ALA A 42 20.39 20.69 17.26
C ALA A 42 19.58 20.15 16.06
N ALA A 43 20.26 19.71 15.01
CA ALA A 43 19.60 19.08 13.85
C ALA A 43 18.89 17.78 14.23
N ALA A 44 19.51 16.93 15.06
CA ALA A 44 18.90 15.70 15.55
C ALA A 44 17.67 15.97 16.41
N LEU A 45 17.72 16.95 17.31
CA LEU A 45 16.56 17.36 18.11
C LEU A 45 15.41 17.90 17.24
N ALA A 46 15.73 18.74 16.26
CA ALA A 46 14.72 19.24 15.31
C ALA A 46 14.07 18.10 14.54
N ALA A 47 14.86 17.14 14.05
CA ALA A 47 14.34 15.95 13.37
C ALA A 47 13.42 15.11 14.28
N CYS A 48 13.79 14.88 15.54
CA CYS A 48 12.95 14.17 16.51
C CYS A 48 11.62 14.88 16.76
N ILE A 49 11.61 16.21 16.86
CA ILE A 49 10.38 17.00 17.04
C ILE A 49 9.49 16.87 15.80
N ILE A 50 10.05 17.00 14.59
CA ILE A 50 9.30 16.90 13.33
C ILE A 50 8.67 15.50 13.21
N ILE A 51 9.44 14.43 13.44
CA ILE A 51 8.96 13.06 13.39
C ILE A 51 7.87 12.82 14.44
N GLY A 52 8.09 13.26 15.68
CA GLY A 52 7.13 13.08 16.77
C GLY A 52 5.81 13.82 16.55
N THR A 53 5.85 15.02 15.99
CA THR A 53 4.63 15.78 15.66
C THR A 53 3.90 15.17 14.47
N ALA A 54 4.61 14.67 13.45
CA ALA A 54 4.02 13.98 12.31
C ALA A 54 3.32 12.68 12.74
N ASP A 55 3.96 11.87 13.59
CA ASP A 55 3.36 10.63 14.13
C ASP A 55 2.09 10.92 14.94
N MET A 56 2.12 11.96 15.80
CA MET A 56 0.95 12.37 16.56
C MET A 56 -0.21 12.80 15.62
N GLN A 57 0.08 13.55 14.57
CA GLN A 57 -0.94 13.97 13.59
C GLN A 57 -1.51 12.78 12.81
N HIS A 58 -0.68 11.80 12.46
CA HIS A 58 -1.13 10.56 11.82
C HIS A 58 -2.07 9.78 12.75
N LYS A 59 -1.69 9.57 14.01
CA LYS A 59 -2.52 8.87 15.00
C LYS A 59 -3.86 9.55 15.21
N LYS A 60 -3.88 10.89 15.34
CA LYS A 60 -5.14 11.66 15.46
C LYS A 60 -6.00 11.54 14.21
N GLY A 61 -5.38 11.60 13.03
CA GLY A 61 -6.09 11.45 11.76
C GLY A 61 -6.69 10.07 11.59
N ILE A 62 -5.95 9.00 11.92
CA ILE A 62 -6.46 7.62 11.89
C ILE A 62 -7.63 7.46 12.86
N ALA A 63 -7.48 7.89 14.11
CA ALA A 63 -8.54 7.82 15.11
C ALA A 63 -9.82 8.58 14.70
N ALA A 64 -9.66 9.71 13.98
CA ALA A 64 -10.81 10.45 13.46
C ALA A 64 -11.52 9.65 12.34
N VAL A 65 -10.78 9.06 11.40
CA VAL A 65 -11.37 8.20 10.35
C VAL A 65 -12.04 6.97 10.96
N ASP A 66 -11.41 6.32 11.93
CA ASP A 66 -12.00 5.17 12.65
C ASP A 66 -13.30 5.55 13.38
N SER A 67 -13.36 6.76 13.96
CA SER A 67 -14.58 7.26 14.60
C SER A 67 -15.72 7.51 13.59
N ILE A 68 -15.38 7.98 12.39
CA ILE A 68 -16.34 8.16 11.29
C ILE A 68 -16.87 6.80 10.83
N GLU A 69 -15.98 5.82 10.61
CA GLU A 69 -16.36 4.47 10.23
C GLU A 69 -17.23 3.80 11.30
N TYR A 70 -16.89 3.96 12.57
CA TYR A 70 -17.71 3.46 13.68
C TYR A 70 -19.10 4.09 13.69
N ALA A 71 -19.21 5.40 13.53
CA ALA A 71 -20.50 6.11 13.49
C ALA A 71 -21.37 5.66 12.30
N LEU A 72 -20.74 5.32 11.18
CA LEU A 72 -21.42 4.78 9.99
C LEU A 72 -21.95 3.37 10.24
N THR A 73 -21.15 2.50 10.87
CA THR A 73 -21.44 1.06 10.97
C THR A 73 -22.13 0.63 12.25
N ALA A 74 -22.08 1.45 13.32
CA ALA A 74 -22.70 1.13 14.61
C ALA A 74 -24.19 0.86 14.47
N ASN A 75 -24.63 -0.34 14.89
CA ASN A 75 -26.04 -0.79 14.80
C ASN A 75 -26.63 -0.68 13.38
N ALA A 76 -25.81 -0.83 12.33
CA ALA A 76 -26.25 -0.71 10.95
C ALA A 76 -27.29 -1.77 10.56
N ALA A 77 -27.27 -2.95 11.21
CA ALA A 77 -28.23 -4.02 10.94
C ALA A 77 -29.69 -3.64 11.28
N ASP A 78 -29.86 -2.75 12.24
CA ASP A 78 -31.17 -2.30 12.72
C ASP A 78 -31.58 -0.94 12.11
N ALA A 79 -30.70 -0.33 11.32
CA ALA A 79 -30.95 1.00 10.75
C ALA A 79 -31.82 0.91 9.48
N SER A 80 -32.72 1.88 9.31
CA SER A 80 -33.48 2.01 8.05
C SER A 80 -32.55 2.48 6.91
N GLU A 81 -32.95 2.24 5.65
CA GLU A 81 -32.18 2.74 4.50
C GLU A 81 -32.06 4.28 4.49
N SER A 82 -33.11 4.99 4.94
CA SER A 82 -33.03 6.45 5.10
C SER A 82 -32.02 6.90 6.13
N ASP A 83 -31.88 6.16 7.26
CA ASP A 83 -30.88 6.45 8.28
C ASP A 83 -29.49 6.14 7.77
N MET A 84 -29.32 5.02 7.04
CA MET A 84 -28.04 4.67 6.42
C MET A 84 -27.62 5.68 5.37
N ALA A 85 -28.53 6.18 4.54
CA ALA A 85 -28.25 7.24 3.58
C ALA A 85 -27.80 8.55 4.27
N ALA A 86 -28.47 8.94 5.36
CA ALA A 86 -28.06 10.10 6.15
C ALA A 86 -26.68 9.92 6.79
N ARG A 87 -26.38 8.72 7.32
CA ARG A 87 -25.07 8.39 7.90
C ARG A 87 -23.97 8.41 6.83
N ARG A 88 -24.19 7.83 5.64
CA ARG A 88 -23.24 7.86 4.52
C ARG A 88 -22.89 9.30 4.12
N LYS A 89 -23.92 10.16 3.96
CA LYS A 89 -23.68 11.57 3.67
C LYS A 89 -22.86 12.26 4.76
N THR A 90 -23.21 12.07 6.03
CA THR A 90 -22.47 12.64 7.16
C THR A 90 -21.02 12.14 7.18
N ALA A 91 -20.80 10.85 6.92
CA ALA A 91 -19.46 10.27 6.85
C ALA A 91 -18.65 10.87 5.70
N LEU A 92 -19.21 11.00 4.49
CA LEU A 92 -18.54 11.63 3.36
C LEU A 92 -18.15 13.08 3.65
N ASP A 93 -19.06 13.87 4.23
CA ASP A 93 -18.75 15.25 4.63
C ASP A 93 -17.63 15.32 5.67
N ALA A 94 -17.61 14.40 6.65
CA ALA A 94 -16.60 14.33 7.68
C ALA A 94 -15.24 13.82 7.16
N LEU A 95 -15.21 13.03 6.06
CA LEU A 95 -13.99 12.52 5.45
C LEU A 95 -13.25 13.57 4.60
N GLN A 96 -13.92 14.64 4.13
CA GLN A 96 -13.35 15.65 3.23
C GLN A 96 -11.97 16.19 3.68
N PRO A 97 -11.71 16.51 4.96
CA PRO A 97 -10.40 17.03 5.40
C PRO A 97 -9.26 16.00 5.33
N TYR A 98 -9.58 14.72 5.09
CA TYR A 98 -8.65 13.61 5.16
C TYR A 98 -8.34 12.99 3.80
N VAL A 99 -9.28 12.95 2.85
CA VAL A 99 -9.14 12.25 1.55
C VAL A 99 -8.01 12.78 0.67
N GLU A 100 -7.64 14.05 0.82
CA GLU A 100 -6.55 14.66 0.03
C GLU A 100 -5.16 14.49 0.67
N LYS A 101 -5.05 13.83 1.83
CA LYS A 101 -3.76 13.62 2.50
C LYS A 101 -2.96 12.54 1.79
N LYS A 102 -1.70 12.85 1.46
CA LYS A 102 -0.76 11.90 0.82
C LYS A 102 -0.02 11.04 1.86
N ASN A 103 -0.76 10.36 2.72
CA ASN A 103 -0.25 9.49 3.79
C ASN A 103 -1.31 8.45 4.17
N ILE A 104 -1.01 7.60 5.17
CA ILE A 104 -1.91 6.53 5.62
C ILE A 104 -3.31 7.01 6.04
N VAL A 105 -3.44 8.25 6.52
CA VAL A 105 -4.75 8.82 6.87
C VAL A 105 -5.58 9.05 5.60
N GLY A 106 -4.95 9.60 4.54
CA GLY A 106 -5.60 9.78 3.24
C GLY A 106 -5.98 8.45 2.59
N VAL A 107 -5.09 7.45 2.67
CA VAL A 107 -5.41 6.08 2.20
C VAL A 107 -6.68 5.57 2.85
N ARG A 108 -6.75 5.56 4.18
CA ARG A 108 -7.92 5.05 4.91
C ARG A 108 -9.18 5.87 4.63
N ALA A 109 -9.06 7.19 4.62
CA ALA A 109 -10.20 8.07 4.34
C ALA A 109 -10.76 7.86 2.93
N SER A 110 -9.87 7.75 1.92
CA SER A 110 -10.28 7.51 0.53
C SER A 110 -10.87 6.13 0.33
N MET A 111 -10.31 5.07 0.98
CA MET A 111 -10.89 3.73 0.95
C MET A 111 -12.31 3.72 1.55
N LEU A 112 -12.51 4.34 2.72
CA LEU A 112 -13.84 4.42 3.34
C LEU A 112 -14.84 5.22 2.47
N ALA A 113 -14.40 6.34 1.88
CA ALA A 113 -15.23 7.10 0.96
C ALA A 113 -15.60 6.27 -0.29
N ALA A 114 -14.64 5.49 -0.82
CA ALA A 114 -14.87 4.61 -1.95
C ALA A 114 -15.93 3.53 -1.65
N ASP A 115 -15.85 2.89 -0.50
CA ASP A 115 -16.83 1.90 -0.04
C ASP A 115 -18.24 2.53 0.08
N ILE A 116 -18.33 3.76 0.63
CA ILE A 116 -19.59 4.47 0.74
C ILE A 116 -20.18 4.76 -0.65
N TYR A 117 -19.37 5.30 -1.57
CA TYR A 117 -19.83 5.57 -2.94
C TYR A 117 -20.24 4.30 -3.68
N TYR A 118 -19.51 3.19 -3.47
CA TYR A 118 -19.88 1.89 -4.06
C TYR A 118 -21.24 1.42 -3.55
N ALA A 119 -21.49 1.50 -2.24
CA ALA A 119 -22.77 1.16 -1.63
C ALA A 119 -23.93 2.02 -2.15
N GLU A 120 -23.66 3.26 -2.53
CA GLU A 120 -24.61 4.16 -3.17
C GLU A 120 -24.75 3.96 -4.69
N LYS A 121 -24.02 2.98 -5.26
CA LYS A 121 -23.92 2.70 -6.70
C LYS A 121 -23.35 3.89 -7.50
N ASN A 122 -22.66 4.81 -6.83
CA ASN A 122 -21.92 5.88 -7.49
C ASN A 122 -20.51 5.37 -7.85
N TYR A 123 -20.47 4.44 -8.81
CA TYR A 123 -19.25 3.72 -9.17
C TYR A 123 -18.14 4.64 -9.71
N ALA A 124 -18.50 5.76 -10.34
CA ALA A 124 -17.53 6.73 -10.82
C ALA A 124 -16.80 7.44 -9.67
N ALA A 125 -17.53 7.89 -8.64
CA ALA A 125 -16.92 8.49 -7.45
C ALA A 125 -16.14 7.45 -6.61
N SER A 126 -16.65 6.23 -6.54
CA SER A 126 -15.96 5.11 -5.89
C SER A 126 -14.62 4.83 -6.56
N LEU A 127 -14.60 4.72 -7.90
CA LEU A 127 -13.38 4.53 -8.69
C LEU A 127 -12.34 5.63 -8.41
N ASP A 128 -12.76 6.90 -8.46
CA ASP A 128 -11.85 8.03 -8.17
C ASP A 128 -11.26 7.92 -6.77
N ALA A 129 -12.08 7.61 -5.77
CA ALA A 129 -11.64 7.45 -4.39
C ALA A 129 -10.68 6.26 -4.20
N TRP A 130 -10.93 5.10 -4.85
CA TRP A 130 -10.00 3.96 -4.86
C TRP A 130 -8.66 4.32 -5.48
N LEU A 131 -8.66 5.04 -6.61
CA LEU A 131 -7.42 5.45 -7.28
C LEU A 131 -6.64 6.49 -6.45
N LYS A 132 -7.31 7.41 -5.77
CA LYS A 132 -6.67 8.32 -4.80
C LYS A 132 -6.02 7.54 -3.65
N ALA A 133 -6.71 6.53 -3.11
CA ALA A 133 -6.14 5.66 -2.08
C ALA A 133 -4.92 4.90 -2.59
N ALA A 134 -4.95 4.38 -3.82
CA ALA A 134 -3.82 3.69 -4.45
C ALA A 134 -2.62 4.63 -4.63
N GLU A 135 -2.83 5.87 -5.08
CA GLU A 135 -1.77 6.87 -5.23
C GLU A 135 -1.14 7.23 -3.88
N ALA A 136 -1.97 7.53 -2.87
CA ALA A 136 -1.49 7.88 -1.53
C ALA A 136 -0.76 6.73 -0.85
N GLY A 137 -1.13 5.48 -1.15
CA GLY A 137 -0.57 4.24 -0.63
C GLY A 137 0.28 3.45 -1.62
N ALA A 138 0.84 4.04 -2.66
CA ALA A 138 1.50 3.35 -3.78
C ALA A 138 2.63 2.38 -3.38
N LYS A 139 3.27 2.59 -2.23
CA LYS A 139 4.31 1.72 -1.66
C LYS A 139 3.80 0.85 -0.51
N SER A 140 2.49 0.78 -0.33
CA SER A 140 1.84 0.05 0.75
C SER A 140 1.15 -1.21 0.22
N TYR A 141 0.98 -2.21 1.09
CA TYR A 141 0.16 -3.38 0.84
C TYR A 141 -1.31 -3.07 0.50
N THR A 142 -1.76 -1.83 0.70
CA THR A 142 -3.13 -1.39 0.37
C THR A 142 -3.32 -1.08 -1.11
N ALA A 143 -2.25 -0.76 -1.85
CA ALA A 143 -2.37 -0.41 -3.27
C ALA A 143 -3.02 -1.52 -4.12
N PRO A 144 -2.64 -2.82 -4.03
CA PRO A 144 -3.32 -3.88 -4.78
C PRO A 144 -4.78 -4.08 -4.36
N VAL A 145 -5.14 -3.85 -3.10
CA VAL A 145 -6.55 -3.84 -2.66
C VAL A 145 -7.33 -2.73 -3.39
N CYS A 146 -6.75 -1.54 -3.47
CA CYS A 146 -7.36 -0.41 -4.18
C CYS A 146 -7.51 -0.69 -5.67
N TYR A 147 -6.51 -1.30 -6.33
CA TYR A 147 -6.62 -1.69 -7.74
C TYR A 147 -7.69 -2.75 -7.96
N PHE A 148 -7.79 -3.75 -7.08
CA PHE A 148 -8.83 -4.77 -7.16
C PHE A 148 -10.23 -4.15 -7.12
N ASN A 149 -10.48 -3.23 -6.19
CA ASN A 149 -11.78 -2.55 -6.07
C ASN A 149 -12.01 -1.53 -7.20
N ALA A 150 -10.97 -0.84 -7.68
CA ALA A 150 -11.05 0.02 -8.86
C ALA A 150 -11.43 -0.78 -10.12
N ALA A 151 -10.93 -2.01 -10.26
CA ALA A 151 -11.34 -2.92 -11.32
C ALA A 151 -12.83 -3.26 -11.23
N SER A 152 -13.32 -3.59 -10.03
CA SER A 152 -14.74 -3.85 -9.79
C SER A 152 -15.62 -2.64 -10.14
N CYS A 153 -15.20 -1.42 -9.78
CA CYS A 153 -15.91 -0.21 -10.19
C CYS A 153 -15.96 -0.06 -11.72
N ASN A 154 -14.87 -0.38 -12.42
CA ASN A 154 -14.82 -0.31 -13.88
C ASN A 154 -15.74 -1.36 -14.54
N GLU A 155 -15.89 -2.56 -13.94
CA GLU A 155 -16.90 -3.52 -14.40
C GLU A 155 -18.31 -2.95 -14.32
N GLU A 156 -18.68 -2.37 -13.18
CA GLU A 156 -20.00 -1.77 -12.99
C GLU A 156 -20.27 -0.59 -13.95
N LEU A 157 -19.21 0.09 -14.38
CA LEU A 157 -19.25 1.18 -15.37
C LEU A 157 -19.21 0.66 -16.82
N GLY A 158 -19.00 -0.63 -17.05
CA GLY A 158 -18.84 -1.21 -18.39
C GLY A 158 -17.50 -0.89 -19.06
N ASN A 159 -16.50 -0.45 -18.31
CA ASN A 159 -15.17 -0.11 -18.79
C ASN A 159 -14.26 -1.36 -18.79
N THR A 160 -14.57 -2.35 -19.62
CA THR A 160 -13.91 -3.67 -19.67
C THR A 160 -12.38 -3.60 -19.69
N ALA A 161 -11.81 -2.79 -20.57
CA ALA A 161 -10.35 -2.68 -20.72
C ALA A 161 -9.65 -2.16 -19.44
N GLU A 162 -10.24 -1.17 -18.77
CA GLU A 162 -9.69 -0.66 -17.51
C GLU A 162 -9.91 -1.65 -16.36
N ALA A 163 -11.02 -2.39 -16.33
CA ALA A 163 -11.25 -3.45 -15.36
C ALA A 163 -10.14 -4.53 -15.44
N VAL A 164 -9.88 -5.06 -16.64
CA VAL A 164 -8.79 -6.01 -16.90
C VAL A 164 -7.45 -5.45 -16.43
N LYS A 165 -7.12 -4.22 -16.82
CA LYS A 165 -5.87 -3.57 -16.43
C LYS A 165 -5.69 -3.51 -14.91
N TYR A 166 -6.70 -3.09 -14.18
CA TYR A 166 -6.59 -2.96 -12.72
C TYR A 166 -6.61 -4.30 -12.00
N TYR A 167 -7.33 -5.32 -12.48
CA TYR A 167 -7.20 -6.68 -11.96
C TYR A 167 -5.80 -7.25 -12.19
N ALA A 168 -5.23 -7.06 -13.38
CA ALA A 168 -3.86 -7.48 -13.69
C ALA A 168 -2.84 -6.78 -12.79
N LEU A 169 -2.99 -5.46 -12.51
CA LEU A 169 -2.14 -4.72 -11.58
C LEU A 169 -2.25 -5.26 -10.15
N ALA A 170 -3.46 -5.57 -9.69
CA ALA A 170 -3.67 -6.17 -8.38
C ALA A 170 -3.02 -7.55 -8.28
N ALA A 171 -3.24 -8.40 -9.30
CA ALA A 171 -2.72 -9.77 -9.34
C ALA A 171 -1.18 -9.83 -9.44
N ALA A 172 -0.55 -8.80 -10.02
CA ALA A 172 0.91 -8.73 -10.16
C ALA A 172 1.63 -8.27 -8.88
N ALA A 173 0.89 -7.81 -7.87
CA ALA A 173 1.50 -7.34 -6.64
C ALA A 173 2.02 -8.50 -5.79
N GLU A 174 3.28 -8.36 -5.34
CA GLU A 174 3.93 -9.34 -4.48
C GLU A 174 3.17 -9.49 -3.17
N ASP A 175 3.02 -10.72 -2.69
CA ASP A 175 2.32 -11.06 -1.42
C ASP A 175 0.86 -10.61 -1.31
N PHE A 176 0.19 -10.32 -2.43
CA PHE A 176 -1.23 -9.97 -2.40
C PHE A 176 -2.09 -11.23 -2.30
N TYR A 177 -2.70 -11.45 -1.15
CA TYR A 177 -3.47 -12.66 -0.86
C TYR A 177 -4.71 -12.84 -1.73
N LEU A 178 -5.25 -11.77 -2.34
CA LEU A 178 -6.35 -11.83 -3.31
C LEU A 178 -5.86 -11.93 -4.77
N ALA A 179 -4.57 -12.12 -5.03
CA ALA A 179 -4.06 -12.27 -6.39
C ALA A 179 -4.75 -13.40 -7.18
N PRO A 180 -5.04 -14.59 -6.60
CA PRO A 180 -5.83 -15.62 -7.28
C PRO A 180 -7.24 -15.14 -7.66
N HIS A 181 -7.91 -14.42 -6.77
CA HIS A 181 -9.23 -13.84 -7.04
C HIS A 181 -9.16 -12.75 -8.14
N ALA A 182 -8.13 -11.93 -8.13
CA ALA A 182 -7.93 -10.90 -9.15
C ALA A 182 -7.73 -11.54 -10.53
N LEU A 183 -6.90 -12.59 -10.65
CA LEU A 183 -6.75 -13.34 -11.90
C LEU A 183 -8.05 -13.98 -12.35
N PHE A 184 -8.82 -14.60 -11.45
CA PHE A 184 -10.10 -15.17 -11.81
C PHE A 184 -11.06 -14.08 -12.32
N SER A 185 -11.11 -12.93 -11.68
CA SER A 185 -11.96 -11.81 -12.10
C SER A 185 -11.53 -11.24 -13.45
N GLU A 186 -10.21 -11.12 -13.70
CA GLU A 186 -9.65 -10.75 -15.01
C GLU A 186 -10.13 -11.69 -16.12
N GLY A 187 -10.00 -13.01 -15.90
CA GLY A 187 -10.47 -14.02 -16.85
C GLY A 187 -11.98 -13.94 -17.10
N ARG A 188 -12.77 -13.70 -16.04
CA ARG A 188 -14.21 -13.53 -16.12
C ARG A 188 -14.61 -12.28 -16.92
N VAL A 189 -13.88 -11.18 -16.78
CA VAL A 189 -14.10 -9.94 -17.55
C VAL A 189 -13.82 -10.19 -19.05
N HIS A 190 -12.72 -10.85 -19.39
CA HIS A 190 -12.44 -11.27 -20.77
C HIS A 190 -13.52 -12.17 -21.34
N GLU A 191 -14.02 -13.10 -20.53
CA GLU A 191 -15.11 -14.01 -20.94
C GLU A 191 -16.42 -13.25 -21.22
N ALA A 192 -16.77 -12.28 -20.39
CA ALA A 192 -17.93 -11.41 -20.56
C ALA A 192 -17.84 -10.58 -21.87
N ASP A 193 -16.63 -10.14 -22.20
CA ASP A 193 -16.32 -9.42 -23.45
C ASP A 193 -16.20 -10.35 -24.67
N LYS A 194 -16.38 -11.66 -24.47
CA LYS A 194 -16.27 -12.73 -25.49
C LYS A 194 -14.85 -12.94 -26.03
N ASP A 195 -13.83 -12.38 -25.37
CA ASP A 195 -12.44 -12.73 -25.63
C ASP A 195 -12.07 -14.03 -24.90
N TYR A 196 -12.63 -15.14 -25.41
CA TYR A 196 -12.48 -16.44 -24.77
C TYR A 196 -11.04 -16.93 -24.74
N ARG A 197 -10.22 -16.48 -25.70
CA ARG A 197 -8.81 -16.84 -25.74
C ARG A 197 -8.04 -16.17 -24.62
N ALA A 198 -8.18 -14.83 -24.45
CA ALA A 198 -7.58 -14.12 -23.33
C ALA A 198 -8.08 -14.66 -21.99
N ALA A 199 -9.39 -14.95 -21.86
CA ALA A 199 -9.95 -15.58 -20.67
C ALA A 199 -9.26 -16.92 -20.35
N ALA A 200 -9.07 -17.77 -21.35
CA ALA A 200 -8.42 -19.07 -21.18
C ALA A 200 -6.96 -18.92 -20.76
N ASP A 201 -6.22 -18.00 -21.35
CA ASP A 201 -4.82 -17.73 -21.02
C ASP A 201 -4.67 -17.27 -19.55
N VAL A 202 -5.57 -16.40 -19.08
CA VAL A 202 -5.57 -15.91 -17.69
C VAL A 202 -5.98 -17.04 -16.72
N TYR A 203 -7.01 -17.83 -17.05
CA TYR A 203 -7.41 -18.97 -16.23
C TYR A 203 -6.31 -20.01 -16.12
N GLN A 204 -5.61 -20.31 -17.24
CA GLN A 204 -4.47 -21.23 -17.21
C GLN A 204 -3.33 -20.71 -16.35
N LYS A 205 -2.99 -19.41 -16.47
CA LYS A 205 -2.01 -18.75 -15.61
C LYS A 205 -2.37 -18.88 -14.12
N LEU A 206 -3.64 -18.70 -13.78
CA LEU A 206 -4.12 -18.86 -12.40
C LEU A 206 -3.92 -20.29 -11.89
N ILE A 207 -4.28 -21.29 -12.68
CA ILE A 207 -4.13 -22.71 -12.35
C ILE A 207 -2.66 -23.07 -12.15
N ASP A 208 -1.78 -22.62 -13.04
CA ASP A 208 -0.35 -22.95 -13.01
C ASP A 208 0.37 -22.28 -11.82
N THR A 209 -0.10 -21.08 -11.45
CA THR A 209 0.54 -20.29 -10.37
C THR A 209 0.02 -20.67 -8.98
N TYR A 210 -1.26 -20.98 -8.85
CA TYR A 210 -1.96 -21.16 -7.57
C TYR A 210 -2.68 -22.51 -7.51
N THR A 211 -1.94 -23.59 -7.73
CA THR A 211 -2.45 -24.96 -7.94
C THR A 211 -3.39 -25.51 -6.86
N SER A 212 -3.29 -25.03 -5.63
CA SER A 212 -4.11 -25.49 -4.48
C SER A 212 -5.19 -24.49 -4.06
N ASP A 213 -5.37 -23.42 -4.80
CA ASP A 213 -6.32 -22.35 -4.48
C ASP A 213 -7.72 -22.69 -5.02
N ASN A 214 -8.75 -22.24 -4.29
CA ASN A 214 -10.14 -22.43 -4.71
C ASN A 214 -10.47 -21.70 -6.03
N TRP A 215 -9.87 -20.54 -6.26
CA TRP A 215 -10.05 -19.81 -7.52
C TRP A 215 -9.44 -20.55 -8.70
N ALA A 216 -8.33 -21.26 -8.51
CA ALA A 216 -7.75 -22.12 -9.55
C ALA A 216 -8.69 -23.29 -9.90
N ASN A 217 -9.36 -23.89 -8.92
CA ASN A 217 -10.36 -24.92 -9.17
C ASN A 217 -11.58 -24.39 -9.96
N LEU A 218 -12.00 -23.17 -9.64
CA LEU A 218 -13.07 -22.50 -10.40
C LEU A 218 -12.61 -22.17 -11.83
N ALA A 219 -11.39 -21.67 -12.01
CA ALA A 219 -10.80 -21.40 -13.32
C ALA A 219 -10.71 -22.66 -14.18
N GLN A 220 -10.29 -23.79 -13.59
CA GLN A 220 -10.29 -25.09 -14.28
C GLN A 220 -11.68 -25.48 -14.75
N SER A 221 -12.69 -25.29 -13.90
CA SER A 221 -14.09 -25.57 -14.26
C SER A 221 -14.56 -24.68 -15.42
N ARG A 222 -14.17 -23.38 -15.43
CA ARG A 222 -14.50 -22.46 -16.54
C ARG A 222 -13.83 -22.87 -17.83
N LEU A 223 -12.54 -23.26 -17.81
CA LEU A 223 -11.84 -23.78 -19.00
C LEU A 223 -12.52 -25.00 -19.60
N ILE A 224 -12.95 -25.96 -18.78
CA ILE A 224 -13.69 -27.14 -19.24
C ILE A 224 -15.00 -26.71 -19.92
N MET A 225 -15.72 -25.75 -19.31
CA MET A 225 -16.97 -25.26 -19.90
C MET A 225 -16.75 -24.58 -21.26
N LEU A 226 -15.74 -23.70 -21.35
CA LEU A 226 -15.40 -23.02 -22.60
C LEU A 226 -15.04 -24.00 -23.72
N LYS A 227 -14.32 -25.08 -23.41
CA LYS A 227 -14.04 -26.17 -24.35
C LYS A 227 -15.31 -26.92 -24.78
N LEU A 228 -16.18 -27.30 -23.84
CA LEU A 228 -17.44 -27.98 -24.14
C LEU A 228 -18.38 -27.15 -25.01
N GLU A 229 -18.34 -25.82 -24.83
CA GLU A 229 -19.12 -24.87 -25.62
C GLU A 229 -18.47 -24.56 -26.98
N GLY A 230 -17.28 -25.09 -27.27
CA GLY A 230 -16.55 -24.88 -28.54
C GLY A 230 -16.03 -23.41 -28.67
N LYS A 231 -15.84 -22.71 -27.56
CA LYS A 231 -15.33 -21.32 -27.52
C LYS A 231 -13.82 -21.27 -27.56
N ILE A 232 -13.16 -22.33 -27.13
CA ILE A 232 -11.70 -22.53 -27.16
C ILE A 232 -11.40 -23.98 -27.57
N ASP A 233 -10.17 -24.24 -28.07
CA ASP A 233 -9.66 -25.56 -28.46
C ASP A 233 -9.28 -26.46 -27.25
#